data_55c578cb77c1397d5b72c04ccf14c0f3
#
_entry.id   55c578cb77c1397d5b72c04ccf14c0f3
#
_cell.length_a   1.000
_cell.length_b   1.000
_cell.length_c   1.000
_cell.angle_alpha   90.00
_cell.angle_beta   90.00
_cell.angle_gamma   90.00
#
_symmetry.space_group_name_H-M   'P 1'
#
loop_
_entity.id
_entity.type
_entity.pdbx_description
1 polymer ?
#
loop_
_entity_poly.entity_id
_entity_poly.type
_entity_poly.pdbx_seq_one_letter_code
_entity_poly.pdbx_strand_id
1 'polypeptide(L)'
;TLDTDSQLPRDAARPLIATMAHPLNHPVFDPVKQRVTRGYGILQPRVGISLPSTARSAYARLFGSDAGIDPYTRSVSDVYQDVFQQGSFIGKGIYAVDAFEQAVDGRFADNSILSHDLIEGCFARAGLLSDVQLYEEYPARYSADVNRRHRWIRGDWQLLPWLLPWAPTRGEGLQRNPLCALSRCRAGRLPITCAAAWHLQRC
;
A
#
# COMPACT_ATOMS: atom_id res chain seq x y z
N THR A 1 -1.64 11.96 -1.22
CA THR A 1 -0.57 11.87 -0.20
C THR A 1 0.75 11.55 -0.88
N LEU A 2 1.81 12.23 -0.45
CA LEU A 2 3.18 12.02 -0.90
C LEU A 2 4.10 12.16 0.31
N ASP A 3 5.20 11.41 0.31
CA ASP A 3 6.26 11.60 1.29
C ASP A 3 7.08 12.84 0.98
N THR A 4 7.82 13.35 1.96
CA THR A 4 8.62 14.57 1.83
C THR A 4 9.75 14.46 0.81
N ASP A 5 10.20 13.25 0.53
CA ASP A 5 11.24 12.92 -0.45
C ASP A 5 10.68 12.46 -1.80
N SER A 6 9.35 12.36 -1.92
CA SER A 6 8.69 12.00 -3.18
C SER A 6 8.66 13.18 -4.15
N GLN A 7 9.08 12.94 -5.36
CA GLN A 7 9.04 13.91 -6.45
C GLN A 7 7.87 13.58 -7.38
N LEU A 8 6.94 14.53 -7.50
CA LEU A 8 5.84 14.46 -8.45
C LEU A 8 6.27 15.08 -9.76
N PRO A 9 6.39 14.33 -10.86
CA PRO A 9 6.71 14.89 -12.16
C PRO A 9 5.66 15.90 -12.61
N ARG A 10 6.11 16.86 -13.44
CA ARG A 10 5.19 17.79 -14.09
C ARG A 10 4.11 17.02 -14.84
N ASP A 11 2.89 17.48 -14.76
CA ASP A 11 1.70 16.86 -15.39
C ASP A 11 1.24 15.50 -14.82
N ALA A 12 1.95 14.87 -13.88
CA ALA A 12 1.56 13.61 -13.28
C ALA A 12 0.26 13.68 -12.46
N ALA A 13 -0.07 14.83 -11.90
CA ALA A 13 -1.30 15.02 -11.15
C ALA A 13 -2.56 14.87 -12.01
N ARG A 14 -2.50 15.33 -13.27
CA ARG A 14 -3.65 15.28 -14.18
C ARG A 14 -4.14 13.87 -14.48
N PRO A 15 -3.30 12.90 -14.91
CA PRO A 15 -3.74 11.54 -15.10
C PRO A 15 -4.17 10.86 -13.79
N LEU A 16 -3.55 11.17 -12.66
CA LEU A 16 -4.00 10.66 -11.35
C LEU A 16 -5.46 11.06 -11.07
N ILE A 17 -5.77 12.35 -11.21
CA ILE A 17 -7.12 12.88 -11.00
C ILE A 17 -8.10 12.31 -12.02
N ALA A 18 -7.73 12.28 -13.30
CA ALA A 18 -8.59 11.76 -14.36
C ALA A 18 -8.93 10.28 -14.16
N THR A 19 -7.97 9.47 -13.74
CA THR A 19 -8.20 8.05 -13.47
C THR A 19 -9.07 7.85 -12.23
N MET A 20 -8.87 8.63 -11.17
CA MET A 20 -9.72 8.56 -9.97
C MET A 20 -11.16 8.99 -10.27
N ALA A 21 -11.34 10.02 -11.10
CA ALA A 21 -12.66 10.53 -11.50
C ALA A 21 -13.38 9.65 -12.55
N HIS A 22 -12.69 8.62 -13.08
CA HIS A 22 -13.30 7.76 -14.10
C HIS A 22 -14.44 6.93 -13.51
N PRO A 23 -15.62 6.86 -14.18
CA PRO A 23 -16.82 6.20 -13.61
C PRO A 23 -16.60 4.72 -13.21
N LEU A 24 -15.77 3.97 -13.94
CA LEU A 24 -15.46 2.57 -13.61
C LEU A 24 -14.58 2.43 -12.36
N ASN A 25 -13.86 3.47 -12.00
CA ASN A 25 -12.97 3.49 -10.83
C ASN A 25 -13.65 4.08 -9.59
N HIS A 26 -14.87 4.60 -9.74
CA HIS A 26 -15.60 5.17 -8.61
C HIS A 26 -15.80 4.15 -7.49
N PRO A 27 -15.34 4.43 -6.26
CA PRO A 27 -15.40 3.49 -5.15
C PRO A 27 -16.83 3.27 -4.67
N VAL A 28 -17.17 2.03 -4.40
CA VAL A 28 -18.44 1.63 -3.79
C VAL A 28 -18.14 0.92 -2.47
N PHE A 29 -18.48 1.58 -1.37
CA PHE A 29 -18.37 1.02 -0.04
C PHE A 29 -19.51 0.04 0.24
N ASP A 30 -19.21 -1.11 0.80
CA ASP A 30 -20.16 -2.15 1.20
C ASP A 30 -20.28 -2.16 2.73
N PRO A 31 -21.41 -1.71 3.29
CA PRO A 31 -21.57 -1.61 4.74
C PRO A 31 -21.64 -2.98 5.45
N VAL A 32 -21.99 -4.05 4.74
CA VAL A 32 -21.99 -5.41 5.32
C VAL A 32 -20.56 -5.97 5.38
N LYS A 33 -19.79 -5.77 4.33
CA LYS A 33 -18.38 -6.20 4.27
C LYS A 33 -17.43 -5.19 4.90
N GLN A 34 -17.94 -4.00 5.23
CA GLN A 34 -17.18 -2.94 5.88
C GLN A 34 -15.90 -2.57 5.11
N ARG A 35 -15.96 -2.47 3.79
CA ARG A 35 -14.85 -2.09 2.91
C ARG A 35 -15.33 -1.69 1.53
N VAL A 36 -14.46 -1.05 0.75
CA VAL A 36 -14.71 -0.82 -0.68
C VAL A 36 -14.66 -2.15 -1.44
N THR A 37 -15.70 -2.45 -2.22
CA THR A 37 -15.82 -3.72 -2.95
C THR A 37 -15.77 -3.58 -4.45
N ARG A 38 -16.05 -2.38 -4.99
CA ARG A 38 -15.97 -2.04 -6.41
C ARG A 38 -15.30 -0.69 -6.56
N GLY A 39 -14.67 -0.47 -7.72
CA GLY A 39 -13.86 0.72 -7.93
C GLY A 39 -12.64 0.73 -7.00
N TYR A 40 -12.04 1.90 -6.80
CA TYR A 40 -10.83 2.07 -6.00
C TYR A 40 -10.96 3.31 -5.09
N GLY A 41 -10.78 3.13 -3.79
CA GLY A 41 -10.70 4.24 -2.85
C GLY A 41 -9.30 4.89 -2.83
N ILE A 42 -8.29 4.15 -3.31
CA ILE A 42 -6.90 4.62 -3.44
C ILE A 42 -6.39 4.24 -4.82
N LEU A 43 -5.71 5.17 -5.49
CA LEU A 43 -4.89 4.87 -6.66
C LEU A 43 -3.45 5.24 -6.39
N GLN A 44 -2.58 4.25 -6.47
CA GLN A 44 -1.16 4.36 -6.24
C GLN A 44 -0.41 4.42 -7.56
N PRO A 45 0.41 5.45 -7.81
CA PRO A 45 1.30 5.49 -8.96
C PRO A 45 2.50 4.55 -8.75
N ARG A 46 3.21 4.25 -9.82
CA ARG A 46 4.50 3.58 -9.74
C ARG A 46 5.51 4.45 -9.00
N VAL A 47 6.38 3.83 -8.23
CA VAL A 47 7.46 4.52 -7.51
C VAL A 47 8.80 4.02 -8.00
N GLY A 48 9.63 4.92 -8.48
CA GLY A 48 11.00 4.64 -8.92
C GLY A 48 12.02 5.42 -8.08
N ILE A 49 13.28 5.06 -8.24
CA ILE A 49 14.39 5.76 -7.58
C ILE A 49 14.92 6.83 -8.53
N SER A 50 15.18 8.02 -8.00
CA SER A 50 15.77 9.09 -8.78
C SER A 50 17.24 8.80 -9.11
N LEU A 51 17.63 8.90 -10.38
CA LEU A 51 19.00 8.67 -10.82
C LEU A 51 20.05 9.55 -10.09
N PRO A 52 19.80 10.83 -9.83
CA PRO A 52 20.74 11.63 -9.05
C PRO A 52 21.01 11.09 -7.65
N SER A 53 20.00 10.47 -7.01
CA SER A 53 20.18 9.91 -5.66
C SER A 53 21.08 8.67 -5.65
N THR A 54 21.03 7.85 -6.70
CA THR A 54 21.90 6.67 -6.83
C THR A 54 23.36 7.03 -7.03
N ALA A 55 23.64 8.20 -7.58
CA ALA A 55 25.02 8.68 -7.80
C ALA A 55 25.69 9.29 -6.55
N ARG A 56 24.93 9.56 -5.47
CA ARG A 56 25.42 10.30 -4.28
C ARG A 56 26.48 9.57 -3.46
N SER A 57 26.53 8.25 -3.49
CA SER A 57 27.48 7.46 -2.71
C SER A 57 27.83 6.14 -3.37
N ALA A 58 28.94 5.51 -2.95
CA ALA A 58 29.29 4.17 -3.39
C ALA A 58 28.21 3.15 -2.96
N TYR A 59 27.65 3.30 -1.76
CA TYR A 59 26.56 2.50 -1.27
C TYR A 59 25.32 2.62 -2.17
N ALA A 60 24.86 3.84 -2.45
CA ALA A 60 23.70 4.07 -3.30
C ALA A 60 23.91 3.56 -4.74
N ARG A 61 25.12 3.64 -5.29
CA ARG A 61 25.45 3.07 -6.60
C ARG A 61 25.36 1.55 -6.64
N LEU A 62 25.77 0.87 -5.60
CA LEU A 62 25.74 -0.60 -5.54
C LEU A 62 24.32 -1.14 -5.27
N PHE A 63 23.56 -0.50 -4.40
CA PHE A 63 22.29 -1.03 -3.92
C PHE A 63 21.05 -0.28 -4.42
N GLY A 64 21.19 0.94 -4.92
CA GLY A 64 20.09 1.77 -5.38
C GLY A 64 19.63 1.50 -6.81
N SER A 65 20.41 0.78 -7.62
CA SER A 65 20.10 0.57 -9.03
C SER A 65 18.98 -0.45 -9.24
N ASP A 66 18.81 -1.38 -8.33
CA ASP A 66 17.95 -2.56 -8.53
C ASP A 66 16.76 -2.68 -7.54
N ALA A 67 16.81 -1.94 -6.48
CA ALA A 67 15.85 -2.04 -5.41
C ALA A 67 14.84 -0.90 -5.45
N GLY A 68 13.86 -0.94 -6.32
CA GLY A 68 12.62 -0.22 -6.03
C GLY A 68 12.13 -0.61 -4.65
N ILE A 69 11.46 0.32 -4.00
CA ILE A 69 10.92 0.11 -2.66
C ILE A 69 9.92 -1.05 -2.68
N ASP A 70 9.26 -1.26 -3.82
CA ASP A 70 8.34 -2.35 -4.05
C ASP A 70 8.48 -2.89 -5.48
N PRO A 71 8.78 -4.19 -5.69
CA PRO A 71 8.81 -4.79 -7.02
C PRO A 71 7.45 -4.76 -7.72
N TYR A 72 6.33 -4.72 -6.98
CA TYR A 72 5.00 -4.62 -7.58
C TYR A 72 4.77 -3.30 -8.30
N THR A 73 5.42 -2.23 -7.88
CA THR A 73 5.29 -0.91 -8.51
C THR A 73 6.20 -0.72 -9.73
N ARG A 74 7.03 -1.69 -10.05
CA ARG A 74 7.98 -1.62 -11.18
C ARG A 74 7.44 -2.14 -12.49
N SER A 75 6.59 -3.14 -12.43
CA SER A 75 6.05 -3.76 -13.62
C SER A 75 4.94 -2.89 -14.23
N VAL A 76 4.84 -2.93 -15.53
CA VAL A 76 3.73 -2.30 -16.27
C VAL A 76 2.40 -3.00 -15.95
N SER A 77 2.47 -4.25 -15.50
CA SER A 77 1.34 -5.07 -15.06
C SER A 77 1.66 -5.64 -13.68
N ASP A 78 0.77 -5.43 -12.74
CA ASP A 78 0.78 -6.08 -11.44
C ASP A 78 -0.10 -7.34 -11.55
N VAL A 79 0.53 -8.50 -11.61
CA VAL A 79 -0.16 -9.80 -11.68
C VAL A 79 -1.18 -9.97 -10.54
N TYR A 80 -0.88 -9.45 -9.36
CA TYR A 80 -1.79 -9.49 -8.23
C TYR A 80 -3.06 -8.66 -8.51
N GLN A 81 -2.90 -7.46 -9.05
CA GLN A 81 -4.02 -6.60 -9.44
C GLN A 81 -4.83 -7.23 -10.58
N ASP A 82 -4.18 -7.82 -11.58
CA ASP A 82 -4.84 -8.44 -12.72
C ASP A 82 -5.70 -9.63 -12.27
N VAL A 83 -5.21 -10.44 -11.35
CA VAL A 83 -5.93 -11.62 -10.83
C VAL A 83 -7.01 -11.25 -9.80
N PHE A 84 -6.68 -10.35 -8.86
CA PHE A 84 -7.56 -10.05 -7.71
C PHE A 84 -8.27 -8.71 -7.81
N GLN A 85 -8.02 -7.94 -8.85
CA GLN A 85 -8.61 -6.61 -9.06
C GLN A 85 -8.30 -5.64 -7.90
N GLN A 86 -7.15 -5.81 -7.27
CA GLN A 86 -6.72 -5.02 -6.12
C GLN A 86 -5.19 -4.96 -6.11
N GLY A 87 -4.60 -3.78 -6.04
CA GLY A 87 -3.17 -3.55 -5.91
C GLY A 87 -2.71 -3.46 -4.46
N SER A 88 -1.40 -3.46 -4.28
CA SER A 88 -0.76 -3.14 -2.99
C SER A 88 -0.69 -1.63 -2.80
N PHE A 89 -0.74 -1.17 -1.56
CA PHE A 89 -0.57 0.24 -1.21
C PHE A 89 0.64 0.44 -0.32
N ILE A 90 1.46 1.44 -0.64
CA ILE A 90 2.72 1.76 0.05
C ILE A 90 2.76 3.20 0.58
N GLY A 91 1.59 3.81 0.82
CA GLY A 91 1.48 5.12 1.45
C GLY A 91 1.47 6.32 0.50
N LYS A 92 1.53 6.12 -0.82
CA LYS A 92 1.62 7.20 -1.81
C LYS A 92 0.55 7.08 -2.87
N GLY A 93 -0.21 8.15 -3.07
CA GLY A 93 -1.25 8.12 -4.09
C GLY A 93 -2.32 9.18 -3.92
N ILE A 94 -3.39 8.99 -4.67
CA ILE A 94 -4.60 9.80 -4.59
C ILE A 94 -5.72 9.00 -3.93
N TYR A 95 -6.53 9.65 -3.09
CA TYR A 95 -7.65 9.07 -2.39
C TYR A 95 -8.98 9.64 -2.85
N ALA A 96 -9.99 8.79 -2.91
CA ALA A 96 -11.38 9.20 -2.81
C ALA A 96 -11.71 9.39 -1.32
N VAL A 97 -11.64 10.61 -0.82
CA VAL A 97 -11.64 10.93 0.63
C VAL A 97 -12.82 10.31 1.35
N ASP A 98 -14.03 10.53 0.87
CA ASP A 98 -15.26 10.02 1.51
C ASP A 98 -15.26 8.48 1.63
N ALA A 99 -14.84 7.79 0.58
CA ALA A 99 -14.80 6.32 0.57
C ALA A 99 -13.66 5.79 1.44
N PHE A 100 -12.55 6.51 1.49
CA PHE A 100 -11.40 6.17 2.34
C PHE A 100 -11.78 6.32 3.82
N GLU A 101 -12.36 7.45 4.21
CA GLU A 101 -12.84 7.68 5.58
C GLU A 101 -13.85 6.61 6.00
N GLN A 102 -14.87 6.35 5.20
CA GLN A 102 -15.84 5.29 5.49
C GLN A 102 -15.21 3.91 5.67
N ALA A 103 -14.14 3.63 4.91
CA ALA A 103 -13.48 2.34 4.96
C ALA A 103 -12.52 2.18 6.13
N VAL A 104 -11.95 3.26 6.67
CA VAL A 104 -10.80 3.24 7.59
C VAL A 104 -11.16 3.80 8.97
N ASP A 105 -12.12 4.71 9.05
CA ASP A 105 -12.44 5.39 10.31
C ASP A 105 -12.80 4.41 11.44
N GLY A 106 -12.24 4.68 12.62
CA GLY A 106 -12.47 3.92 13.85
C GLY A 106 -11.91 2.48 13.86
N ARG A 107 -11.14 2.05 12.83
CA ARG A 107 -10.67 0.66 12.73
C ARG A 107 -9.35 0.38 13.42
N PHE A 108 -8.50 1.37 13.47
CA PHE A 108 -7.17 1.20 14.05
C PHE A 108 -7.10 1.82 15.43
N ALA A 109 -6.56 1.08 16.38
CA ALA A 109 -6.25 1.64 17.70
C ALA A 109 -5.10 2.65 17.55
N ASP A 110 -5.20 3.77 18.25
CA ASP A 110 -4.18 4.81 18.20
C ASP A 110 -2.81 4.25 18.62
N ASN A 111 -1.77 4.60 17.86
CA ASN A 111 -0.38 4.20 18.14
C ASN A 111 -0.11 2.68 18.16
N SER A 112 -0.99 1.86 17.60
CA SER A 112 -0.83 0.40 17.61
C SER A 112 0.02 -0.12 16.45
N ILE A 113 0.05 0.59 15.34
CA ILE A 113 0.70 0.16 14.10
C ILE A 113 1.56 1.30 13.55
N LEU A 114 2.80 0.99 13.16
CA LEU A 114 3.75 1.98 12.60
C LEU A 114 3.42 2.35 11.14
N SER A 115 2.88 1.39 10.38
CA SER A 115 2.50 1.59 8.98
C SER A 115 1.14 0.98 8.76
N HIS A 116 0.17 1.79 8.36
CA HIS A 116 -1.20 1.36 8.08
C HIS A 116 -1.41 1.06 6.59
N ASP A 117 -0.47 1.45 5.74
CA ASP A 117 -0.64 1.52 4.29
C ASP A 117 -1.24 0.25 3.70
N LEU A 118 -0.65 -0.90 4.02
CA LEU A 118 -1.11 -2.19 3.49
C LEU A 118 -2.56 -2.51 3.88
N ILE A 119 -2.92 -2.27 5.14
CA ILE A 119 -4.27 -2.53 5.64
C ILE A 119 -5.27 -1.53 5.07
N GLU A 120 -4.91 -0.25 5.03
CA GLU A 120 -5.72 0.81 4.40
C GLU A 120 -6.02 0.46 2.95
N GLY A 121 -5.00 0.03 2.19
CA GLY A 121 -5.16 -0.44 0.82
C GLY A 121 -6.13 -1.61 0.69
N CYS A 122 -6.19 -2.50 1.69
CA CYS A 122 -7.13 -3.63 1.70
C CYS A 122 -8.58 -3.20 2.01
N PHE A 123 -8.78 -2.22 2.89
CA PHE A 123 -10.12 -1.72 3.23
C PHE A 123 -10.66 -0.74 2.19
N ALA A 124 -9.84 0.21 1.78
CA ALA A 124 -10.20 1.21 0.79
C ALA A 124 -10.09 0.71 -0.66
N ARG A 125 -9.54 -0.49 -0.87
CA ARG A 125 -9.26 -1.09 -2.18
C ARG A 125 -8.33 -0.23 -3.01
N ALA A 126 -7.06 -0.49 -2.89
CA ALA A 126 -6.03 0.16 -3.67
C ALA A 126 -5.94 -0.40 -5.08
N GLY A 127 -5.61 0.46 -6.04
CA GLY A 127 -5.27 0.09 -7.41
C GLY A 127 -3.95 0.72 -7.82
N LEU A 128 -3.16 0.02 -8.64
CA LEU A 128 -1.93 0.52 -9.23
C LEU A 128 -2.25 1.29 -10.52
N LEU A 129 -1.76 2.52 -10.60
CA LEU A 129 -1.77 3.32 -11.81
C LEU A 129 -0.39 3.25 -12.46
N SER A 130 -0.24 2.39 -13.46
CA SER A 130 1.04 2.09 -14.08
C SER A 130 1.58 3.18 -15.00
N ASP A 131 0.70 4.07 -15.48
CA ASP A 131 1.05 5.16 -16.43
C ASP A 131 1.71 6.36 -15.75
N VAL A 132 1.60 6.44 -14.42
CA VAL A 132 2.19 7.53 -13.64
C VAL A 132 3.31 6.98 -12.78
N GLN A 133 4.45 7.67 -12.79
CA GLN A 133 5.61 7.32 -11.98
C GLN A 133 6.04 8.49 -11.09
N LEU A 134 6.22 8.21 -9.81
CA LEU A 134 6.87 9.09 -8.85
C LEU A 134 8.33 8.69 -8.72
N TYR A 135 9.16 9.61 -8.23
CA TYR A 135 10.56 9.35 -7.96
C TYR A 135 10.88 9.66 -6.51
N GLU A 136 11.68 8.79 -5.89
CA GLU A 136 12.15 8.91 -4.51
C GLU A 136 13.66 8.91 -4.43
N GLU A 137 14.15 9.44 -3.32
CA GLU A 137 15.57 9.41 -3.03
C GLU A 137 15.99 8.09 -2.38
N TYR A 138 17.09 7.50 -2.86
CA TYR A 138 17.70 6.35 -2.22
C TYR A 138 18.63 6.80 -1.09
N PRO A 139 18.67 6.12 0.07
CA PRO A 139 19.56 6.46 1.16
C PRO A 139 21.03 6.41 0.75
N ALA A 140 21.76 7.48 1.04
CA ALA A 140 23.17 7.55 0.72
C ALA A 140 24.06 6.74 1.67
N ARG A 141 23.55 6.31 2.83
CA ARG A 141 24.30 5.59 3.88
C ARG A 141 23.61 4.30 4.27
N TYR A 142 24.39 3.25 4.44
CA TYR A 142 23.91 1.94 4.90
C TYR A 142 23.11 2.03 6.22
N SER A 143 23.59 2.80 7.20
CA SER A 143 22.89 2.97 8.48
C SER A 143 21.49 3.58 8.33
N ALA A 144 21.32 4.53 7.42
CA ALA A 144 20.01 5.12 7.15
C ALA A 144 19.06 4.11 6.49
N ASP A 145 19.56 3.29 5.57
CA ASP A 145 18.77 2.24 4.92
C ASP A 145 18.37 1.14 5.90
N VAL A 146 19.29 0.68 6.74
CA VAL A 146 18.98 -0.31 7.80
C VAL A 146 17.91 0.20 8.75
N ASN A 147 18.03 1.46 9.21
CA ASN A 147 17.02 2.05 10.10
C ASN A 147 15.64 2.16 9.43
N ARG A 148 15.61 2.47 8.14
CA ARG A 148 14.38 2.51 7.35
C ARG A 148 13.76 1.11 7.25
N ARG A 149 14.53 0.11 6.84
CA ARG A 149 14.09 -1.28 6.75
C ARG A 149 13.62 -1.83 8.08
N HIS A 150 14.34 -1.54 9.17
CA HIS A 150 13.94 -1.96 10.52
C HIS A 150 12.55 -1.42 10.91
N ARG A 151 12.24 -0.15 10.55
CA ARG A 151 10.90 0.40 10.80
C ARG A 151 9.82 -0.33 9.99
N TRP A 152 10.10 -0.65 8.72
CA TRP A 152 9.17 -1.38 7.86
C TRP A 152 8.91 -2.79 8.38
N ILE A 153 9.97 -3.54 8.65
CA ILE A 153 9.88 -4.90 9.22
C ILE A 153 9.07 -4.88 10.52
N ARG A 154 9.35 -3.92 11.40
CA ARG A 154 8.59 -3.78 12.64
C ARG A 154 7.11 -3.48 12.40
N GLY A 155 6.80 -2.62 11.43
CA GLY A 155 5.44 -2.33 11.00
C GLY A 155 4.73 -3.59 10.49
N ASP A 156 5.39 -4.34 9.62
CA ASP A 156 4.84 -5.58 9.05
C ASP A 156 4.53 -6.63 10.13
N TRP A 157 5.41 -6.80 11.12
CA TRP A 157 5.15 -7.68 12.26
C TRP A 157 3.96 -7.24 13.11
N GLN A 158 3.71 -5.94 13.20
CA GLN A 158 2.53 -5.42 13.91
C GLN A 158 1.21 -5.74 13.18
N LEU A 159 1.25 -6.08 11.89
CA LEU A 159 0.09 -6.50 11.12
C LEU A 159 -0.33 -7.96 11.37
N LEU A 160 0.50 -8.76 12.05
CA LEU A 160 0.23 -10.18 12.29
C LEU A 160 -1.15 -10.45 12.90
N PRO A 161 -1.65 -9.70 13.90
CA PRO A 161 -2.99 -9.89 14.44
C PRO A 161 -4.11 -9.76 13.40
N TRP A 162 -3.89 -8.98 12.33
CA TRP A 162 -4.87 -8.79 11.25
C TRP A 162 -5.00 -9.99 10.31
N LEU A 163 -4.10 -10.96 10.40
CA LEU A 163 -4.22 -12.26 9.71
C LEU A 163 -5.18 -13.19 10.43
N LEU A 164 -5.50 -12.91 11.68
CA LEU A 164 -6.38 -13.72 12.50
C LEU A 164 -7.87 -13.36 12.26
N PRO A 165 -8.82 -14.26 12.62
CA PRO A 165 -10.26 -13.99 12.50
C PRO A 165 -10.74 -12.77 13.31
N TRP A 166 -10.00 -12.42 14.33
CA TRP A 166 -10.30 -11.33 15.25
C TRP A 166 -9.14 -10.35 15.26
N ALA A 167 -9.42 -9.13 14.84
CA ALA A 167 -8.43 -8.06 14.78
C ALA A 167 -8.67 -7.02 15.89
N PRO A 168 -7.61 -6.40 16.42
CA PRO A 168 -7.73 -5.29 17.36
C PRO A 168 -8.33 -4.07 16.64
N THR A 169 -9.27 -3.40 17.28
CA THR A 169 -9.88 -2.17 16.80
C THR A 169 -9.69 -1.04 17.82
N ARG A 170 -10.04 0.19 17.46
CA ARG A 170 -9.91 1.36 18.32
C ARG A 170 -10.76 1.29 19.61
N GLY A 171 -11.81 0.45 19.62
CA GLY A 171 -12.62 0.22 20.80
C GLY A 171 -12.01 -0.85 21.71
N GLU A 172 -12.57 -0.99 22.92
CA GLU A 172 -12.18 -2.06 23.83
C GLU A 172 -12.63 -3.42 23.29
N GLY A 173 -11.69 -4.20 22.77
CA GLY A 173 -11.92 -5.57 22.38
C GLY A 173 -11.45 -5.95 20.99
N LEU A 174 -11.61 -7.23 20.69
CA LEU A 174 -11.34 -7.83 19.39
C LEU A 174 -12.63 -7.88 18.58
N GLN A 175 -12.64 -7.26 17.42
CA GLN A 175 -13.76 -7.37 16.47
C GLN A 175 -13.46 -8.40 15.38
N ARG A 176 -14.52 -8.97 14.79
CA ARG A 176 -14.37 -9.89 13.68
C ARG A 176 -13.69 -9.19 12.52
N ASN A 177 -12.53 -9.72 12.13
CA ASN A 177 -11.74 -9.16 11.07
C ASN A 177 -12.40 -9.40 9.69
N PRO A 178 -12.90 -8.36 9.00
CA PRO A 178 -13.52 -8.52 7.70
C PRO A 178 -12.51 -8.91 6.59
N LEU A 179 -11.21 -8.79 6.88
CA LEU A 179 -10.14 -9.14 5.95
C LEU A 179 -9.59 -10.54 6.20
N CYS A 180 -10.03 -11.24 7.24
CA CYS A 180 -9.48 -12.54 7.59
C CYS A 180 -9.59 -13.54 6.43
N ALA A 181 -8.45 -14.15 6.12
CA ALA A 181 -8.30 -15.14 5.07
C ALA A 181 -9.11 -16.40 5.29
N LEU A 182 -9.20 -16.87 6.54
CA LEU A 182 -9.83 -18.14 6.87
C LEU A 182 -11.34 -18.15 6.59
N SER A 183 -11.98 -16.98 6.68
CA SER A 183 -13.41 -16.87 6.36
C SER A 183 -13.70 -16.85 4.85
N ARG A 184 -12.68 -16.76 3.98
CA ARG A 184 -12.81 -16.53 2.54
C ARG A 184 -12.16 -17.57 1.64
N CYS A 185 -11.49 -18.57 2.16
CA CYS A 185 -11.02 -19.70 1.34
C CYS A 185 -12.16 -20.38 0.56
N ARG A 186 -13.40 -20.23 1.00
CA ARG A 186 -14.59 -20.67 0.26
C ARG A 186 -14.97 -19.82 -0.95
N ALA A 187 -14.42 -18.61 -1.11
CA ALA A 187 -14.82 -17.66 -2.15
C ALA A 187 -13.70 -17.35 -3.19
N GLY A 188 -12.60 -18.10 -3.19
CA GLY A 188 -11.55 -17.99 -4.22
C GLY A 188 -10.77 -16.68 -4.23
N ARG A 189 -10.78 -15.90 -3.15
CA ARG A 189 -10.00 -14.66 -3.06
C ARG A 189 -8.95 -14.77 -1.97
N LEU A 190 -7.69 -14.81 -2.39
CA LEU A 190 -6.54 -14.73 -1.50
C LEU A 190 -6.43 -13.30 -0.94
N PRO A 191 -6.45 -13.12 0.36
CA PRO A 191 -6.38 -11.81 0.99
C PRO A 191 -4.97 -11.48 1.46
N ILE A 192 -4.87 -10.47 2.30
CA ILE A 192 -3.69 -9.92 3.01
C ILE A 192 -2.57 -10.93 3.30
N THR A 193 -2.88 -12.21 3.48
CA THR A 193 -1.89 -13.28 3.74
C THR A 193 -0.81 -13.37 2.66
N CYS A 194 -1.14 -13.15 1.39
CA CYS A 194 -0.11 -13.17 0.33
C CYS A 194 0.74 -11.91 0.36
N ALA A 195 0.14 -10.74 0.57
CA ALA A 195 0.89 -9.49 0.65
C ALA A 195 1.75 -9.43 1.91
N ALA A 196 1.21 -9.77 3.09
CA ALA A 196 1.96 -9.80 4.33
C ALA A 196 3.02 -10.92 4.37
N ALA A 197 2.71 -12.13 3.88
CA ALA A 197 3.69 -13.21 3.77
C ALA A 197 4.83 -12.85 2.81
N TRP A 198 4.51 -12.09 1.75
CA TRP A 198 5.51 -11.64 0.80
C TRP A 198 6.41 -10.53 1.35
N HIS A 199 5.86 -9.59 2.14
CA HIS A 199 6.66 -8.62 2.88
C HIS A 199 7.55 -9.29 3.93
N LEU A 200 7.05 -10.32 4.62
CA LEU A 200 7.84 -11.11 5.58
C LEU A 200 8.96 -11.94 4.93
N GLN A 201 8.81 -12.36 3.67
CA GLN A 201 9.87 -13.05 2.92
C GLN A 201 11.01 -12.14 2.45
N ARG A 202 10.86 -10.82 2.58
CA ARG A 202 11.91 -9.83 2.26
C ARG A 202 12.83 -9.51 3.44
N CYS A 203 12.58 -10.06 4.60
CA CYS A 203 13.41 -9.97 5.78
C CYS A 203 14.38 -11.13 5.82
#